data_4d86b75e4987e5bd7214fabf8ce70dfa
#
_entry.id   4d86b75e4987e5bd7214fabf8ce70dfa
#
_cell.length_a   1.000
_cell.length_b   1.000
_cell.length_c   1.000
_cell.angle_alpha   90.00
_cell.angle_beta   90.00
_cell.angle_gamma   90.00
#
_symmetry.space_group_name_H-M   'P 1'
#
loop_
_entity.id
_entity.type
_entity.pdbx_description
1 polymer ?
#
loop_
_entity_poly.entity_id
_entity_poly.type
_entity_poly.pdbx_seq_one_letter_code
_entity_poly.pdbx_strand_id
1 'polypeptide(L)'
;MLDHFKYVLTRFGVFLSARAVYNLNASINYLEVGRWMRAKGYDTSRRFPRREELFDLVGKQIGNRAVLYLEFGVFQGQATRYWSKLLLNPNSKLHGFDSFEGLPENWLPNVHKGHFATEGAIPQIDDNRVEFFKGWFDETLPKYKCPLHEVLVINLDADLYSSTICVLKALQTNIVPGTYIYFDEFHHREHELRAFDEFINETGMKFSLVGATRGLQRVVFRRV
;
A
#
# COMPACT_ATOMS: atom_id res chain seq x y z
N MET A 1 -1.66 26.28 -31.64
CA MET A 1 -2.25 24.91 -31.67
C MET A 1 -2.64 24.43 -30.25
N LEU A 2 -1.76 24.49 -29.27
CA LEU A 2 -2.02 24.04 -27.88
C LEU A 2 -3.16 24.82 -27.21
N ASP A 3 -3.25 26.15 -27.41
CA ASP A 3 -4.27 26.99 -26.76
C ASP A 3 -5.67 26.77 -27.37
N HIS A 4 -5.75 26.47 -28.67
CA HIS A 4 -7.02 26.09 -29.27
C HIS A 4 -7.54 24.74 -28.73
N PHE A 5 -6.65 23.77 -28.52
CA PHE A 5 -6.99 22.50 -27.91
C PHE A 5 -7.49 22.67 -26.47
N LYS A 6 -6.82 23.49 -25.67
CA LYS A 6 -7.27 23.83 -24.30
C LYS A 6 -8.65 24.48 -24.28
N TYR A 7 -8.88 25.42 -25.22
CA TYR A 7 -10.17 26.07 -25.37
C TYR A 7 -11.30 25.08 -25.70
N VAL A 8 -11.05 24.13 -26.61
CA VAL A 8 -12.03 23.10 -26.96
C VAL A 8 -12.32 22.21 -25.75
N LEU A 9 -11.28 21.78 -25.01
CA LEU A 9 -11.45 20.95 -23.81
C LEU A 9 -12.25 21.66 -22.72
N THR A 10 -11.98 22.93 -22.46
CA THR A 10 -12.74 23.69 -21.46
C THR A 10 -14.21 23.88 -21.85
N ARG A 11 -14.49 24.12 -23.15
CA ARG A 11 -15.86 24.17 -23.65
C ARG A 11 -16.58 22.84 -23.52
N PHE A 12 -15.90 21.73 -23.83
CA PHE A 12 -16.44 20.39 -23.67
C PHE A 12 -16.68 20.05 -22.18
N GLY A 13 -15.76 20.48 -21.30
CA GLY A 13 -15.85 20.26 -19.87
C GLY A 13 -17.12 20.83 -19.22
N VAL A 14 -17.71 21.88 -19.77
CA VAL A 14 -18.99 22.46 -19.28
C VAL A 14 -20.13 21.43 -19.32
N PHE A 15 -20.09 20.46 -20.22
CA PHE A 15 -21.12 19.43 -20.37
C PHE A 15 -20.83 18.15 -19.58
N LEU A 16 -19.64 18.04 -18.94
CA LEU A 16 -19.27 16.85 -18.18
C LEU A 16 -19.75 16.96 -16.72
N SER A 17 -20.34 15.88 -16.22
CA SER A 17 -20.60 15.76 -14.78
C SER A 17 -19.30 15.59 -14.01
N ALA A 18 -19.29 15.96 -12.72
CA ALA A 18 -18.15 15.72 -11.82
C ALA A 18 -17.74 14.23 -11.81
N ARG A 19 -18.71 13.31 -11.88
CA ARG A 19 -18.47 11.86 -11.96
C ARG A 19 -17.74 11.46 -13.26
N ALA A 20 -18.09 12.09 -14.39
CA ALA A 20 -17.41 11.82 -15.66
C ALA A 20 -15.94 12.28 -15.62
N VAL A 21 -15.70 13.47 -15.07
CA VAL A 21 -14.33 13.98 -14.87
C VAL A 21 -13.53 13.08 -13.94
N TYR A 22 -14.14 12.62 -12.84
CA TYR A 22 -13.52 11.67 -11.92
C TYR A 22 -13.13 10.35 -12.62
N ASN A 23 -14.03 9.78 -13.42
CA ASN A 23 -13.75 8.54 -14.16
C ASN A 23 -12.63 8.71 -15.20
N LEU A 24 -12.55 9.88 -15.86
CA LEU A 24 -11.44 10.21 -16.76
C LEU A 24 -10.10 10.27 -16.00
N ASN A 25 -10.08 10.92 -14.85
CA ASN A 25 -8.88 10.95 -13.99
C ASN A 25 -8.49 9.56 -13.51
N ALA A 26 -9.45 8.71 -13.10
CA ALA A 26 -9.18 7.33 -12.73
C ALA A 26 -8.55 6.54 -13.91
N SER A 27 -9.05 6.75 -15.14
CA SER A 27 -8.46 6.13 -16.33
C SER A 27 -7.02 6.58 -16.56
N ILE A 28 -6.73 7.87 -16.34
CA ILE A 28 -5.35 8.40 -16.41
C ILE A 28 -4.45 7.73 -15.38
N ASN A 29 -4.91 7.50 -14.14
CA ASN A 29 -4.14 6.81 -13.12
C ASN A 29 -3.69 5.40 -13.59
N TYR A 30 -4.59 4.63 -14.20
CA TYR A 30 -4.25 3.30 -14.75
C TYR A 30 -3.24 3.37 -15.91
N LEU A 31 -3.33 4.38 -16.77
CA LEU A 31 -2.35 4.60 -17.83
C LEU A 31 -0.98 5.01 -17.27
N GLU A 32 -0.97 5.88 -16.26
CA GLU A 32 0.26 6.34 -15.60
C GLU A 32 0.97 5.21 -14.85
N VAL A 33 0.27 4.38 -14.09
CA VAL A 33 0.91 3.25 -13.40
C VAL A 33 1.51 2.25 -14.41
N GLY A 34 0.80 1.97 -15.52
CA GLY A 34 1.32 1.11 -16.58
C GLY A 34 2.57 1.69 -17.24
N ARG A 35 2.57 3.00 -17.53
CA ARG A 35 3.71 3.73 -18.09
C ARG A 35 4.91 3.70 -17.12
N TRP A 36 4.66 3.97 -15.84
CA TRP A 36 5.69 3.96 -14.80
C TRP A 36 6.33 2.56 -14.64
N MET A 37 5.52 1.51 -14.57
CA MET A 37 6.02 0.13 -14.49
C MET A 37 6.97 -0.20 -15.66
N ARG A 38 6.57 0.17 -16.88
CA ARG A 38 7.41 -0.02 -18.08
C ARG A 38 8.70 0.80 -18.00
N ALA A 39 8.63 2.08 -17.60
CA ALA A 39 9.78 2.97 -17.50
C ALA A 39 10.81 2.48 -16.47
N LYS A 40 10.35 1.87 -15.37
CA LYS A 40 11.21 1.26 -14.34
C LYS A 40 11.68 -0.15 -14.70
N GLY A 41 11.23 -0.72 -15.83
CA GLY A 41 11.62 -2.06 -16.29
C GLY A 41 10.99 -3.21 -15.53
N TYR A 42 9.86 -3.00 -14.84
CA TYR A 42 9.16 -4.05 -14.12
C TYR A 42 8.38 -4.98 -15.08
N ASP A 43 8.58 -6.30 -14.91
CA ASP A 43 7.77 -7.31 -15.61
C ASP A 43 6.38 -7.41 -14.97
N THR A 44 5.38 -6.94 -15.71
CA THR A 44 3.99 -6.94 -15.26
C THR A 44 3.16 -8.10 -15.84
N SER A 45 3.79 -9.16 -16.33
CA SER A 45 3.10 -10.32 -16.90
C SER A 45 2.33 -11.13 -15.84
N ARG A 46 2.81 -11.14 -14.60
CA ARG A 46 2.26 -11.92 -13.50
C ARG A 46 1.12 -11.17 -12.81
N ARG A 47 -0.12 -11.42 -13.27
CA ARG A 47 -1.35 -10.75 -12.78
C ARG A 47 -2.30 -11.74 -12.11
N PHE A 48 -2.93 -11.28 -11.03
CA PHE A 48 -3.87 -12.05 -10.23
C PHE A 48 -5.23 -11.34 -10.16
N PRO A 49 -6.35 -12.07 -10.03
CA PRO A 49 -7.68 -11.46 -9.90
C PRO A 49 -7.91 -10.82 -8.52
N ARG A 50 -7.31 -11.35 -7.44
CA ARG A 50 -7.57 -10.93 -6.06
C ARG A 50 -6.28 -10.71 -5.27
N ARG A 51 -6.35 -9.88 -4.22
CA ARG A 51 -5.21 -9.58 -3.33
C ARG A 51 -4.72 -10.80 -2.55
N GLU A 52 -5.64 -11.67 -2.15
CA GLU A 52 -5.30 -12.88 -1.40
C GLU A 52 -4.33 -13.78 -2.19
N GLU A 53 -4.46 -13.83 -3.50
CA GLU A 53 -3.54 -14.60 -4.35
C GLU A 53 -2.12 -13.99 -4.38
N LEU A 54 -1.99 -12.68 -4.17
CA LEU A 54 -0.69 -12.04 -3.96
C LEU A 54 -0.12 -12.39 -2.59
N PHE A 55 -0.96 -12.43 -1.55
CA PHE A 55 -0.54 -12.88 -0.22
C PHE A 55 -0.07 -14.33 -0.24
N ASP A 56 -0.83 -15.23 -0.87
CA ASP A 56 -0.46 -16.64 -1.05
C ASP A 56 0.87 -16.80 -1.81
N LEU A 57 1.07 -15.98 -2.85
CA LEU A 57 2.31 -15.98 -3.61
C LEU A 57 3.51 -15.62 -2.73
N VAL A 58 3.38 -14.57 -1.93
CA VAL A 58 4.42 -14.14 -0.98
C VAL A 58 4.64 -15.22 0.09
N GLY A 59 3.57 -15.74 0.67
CA GLY A 59 3.63 -16.83 1.65
C GLY A 59 4.38 -18.06 1.14
N LYS A 60 4.11 -18.47 -0.11
CA LYS A 60 4.86 -19.57 -0.78
C LYS A 60 6.35 -19.28 -0.94
N GLN A 61 6.73 -18.03 -1.26
CA GLN A 61 8.14 -17.63 -1.39
C GLN A 61 8.85 -17.55 -0.03
N ILE A 62 8.13 -17.16 1.01
CA ILE A 62 8.64 -17.10 2.37
C ILE A 62 8.85 -18.50 2.95
N GLY A 63 7.94 -19.43 2.69
CA GLY A 63 7.95 -20.77 3.30
C GLY A 63 7.73 -20.71 4.80
N ASN A 64 8.46 -21.50 5.57
CA ASN A 64 8.32 -21.61 7.03
C ASN A 64 9.31 -20.73 7.81
N ARG A 65 9.78 -19.61 7.24
CA ARG A 65 10.66 -18.66 7.92
C ARG A 65 9.90 -17.82 8.95
N ALA A 66 10.60 -17.34 9.99
CA ALA A 66 10.03 -16.40 10.96
C ALA A 66 9.84 -15.03 10.30
N VAL A 67 8.58 -14.60 10.20
CA VAL A 67 8.17 -13.36 9.52
C VAL A 67 7.81 -12.30 10.53
N LEU A 68 8.27 -11.09 10.29
CA LEU A 68 7.66 -9.89 10.83
C LEU A 68 6.73 -9.31 9.75
N TYR A 69 5.43 -9.42 9.98
CA TYR A 69 4.40 -8.81 9.15
C TYR A 69 3.98 -7.49 9.79
N LEU A 70 4.13 -6.40 9.07
CA LEU A 70 3.71 -5.05 9.50
C LEU A 70 2.58 -4.58 8.58
N GLU A 71 1.43 -4.24 9.16
CA GLU A 71 0.26 -3.71 8.44
C GLU A 71 0.02 -2.27 8.84
N PHE A 72 -0.07 -1.40 7.86
CA PHE A 72 -0.35 0.02 8.02
C PHE A 72 -1.68 0.36 7.37
N GLY A 73 -2.70 0.65 8.20
CA GLY A 73 -4.10 0.66 7.83
C GLY A 73 -4.74 -0.72 8.08
N VAL A 74 -5.18 -0.94 9.30
CA VAL A 74 -5.74 -2.23 9.77
C VAL A 74 -7.25 -2.28 9.56
N PHE A 75 -7.94 -1.16 9.83
CA PHE A 75 -9.40 -1.06 9.79
C PHE A 75 -10.05 -2.18 10.62
N GLN A 76 -10.75 -3.12 9.98
CA GLN A 76 -11.40 -4.27 10.63
C GLN A 76 -10.48 -5.50 10.75
N GLY A 77 -9.20 -5.43 10.35
CA GLY A 77 -8.22 -6.50 10.48
C GLY A 77 -8.38 -7.66 9.52
N GLN A 78 -8.94 -7.42 8.33
CA GLN A 78 -9.17 -8.51 7.35
C GLN A 78 -7.86 -9.08 6.83
N ALA A 79 -6.88 -8.23 6.47
CA ALA A 79 -5.59 -8.68 5.99
C ALA A 79 -4.77 -9.32 7.11
N THR A 80 -4.76 -8.75 8.33
CA THR A 80 -4.12 -9.38 9.50
C THR A 80 -4.66 -10.79 9.74
N ARG A 81 -6.01 -10.99 9.71
CA ARG A 81 -6.62 -12.35 9.87
C ARG A 81 -6.21 -13.30 8.77
N TYR A 82 -6.03 -12.82 7.55
CA TYR A 82 -5.55 -13.65 6.45
C TYR A 82 -4.11 -14.10 6.67
N TRP A 83 -3.23 -13.14 6.99
CA TRP A 83 -1.82 -13.40 7.23
C TRP A 83 -1.58 -14.27 8.48
N SER A 84 -2.39 -14.14 9.54
CA SER A 84 -2.28 -14.99 10.73
C SER A 84 -2.50 -16.48 10.41
N LYS A 85 -3.39 -16.78 9.44
CA LYS A 85 -3.61 -18.14 8.95
C LYS A 85 -2.56 -18.61 7.95
N LEU A 86 -1.99 -17.68 7.18
CA LEU A 86 -0.99 -17.97 6.16
C LEU A 86 0.39 -18.25 6.75
N LEU A 87 0.79 -17.53 7.81
CA LEU A 87 2.07 -17.67 8.48
C LEU A 87 2.03 -18.79 9.52
N LEU A 88 2.66 -19.92 9.21
CA LEU A 88 2.63 -21.11 10.06
C LEU A 88 3.74 -21.15 11.12
N ASN A 89 4.83 -20.37 10.94
CA ASN A 89 5.93 -20.35 11.89
C ASN A 89 5.50 -19.65 13.19
N PRO A 90 5.58 -20.33 14.37
CA PRO A 90 5.14 -19.75 15.64
C PRO A 90 5.98 -18.57 16.11
N ASN A 91 7.20 -18.41 15.57
CA ASN A 91 8.07 -17.28 15.87
C ASN A 91 7.77 -16.04 15.03
N SER A 92 6.84 -16.15 14.05
CA SER A 92 6.37 -14.98 13.32
C SER A 92 5.64 -14.00 14.23
N LYS A 93 5.66 -12.71 13.86
CA LYS A 93 4.93 -11.63 14.54
C LYS A 93 4.11 -10.87 13.51
N LEU A 94 2.91 -10.50 13.91
CA LEU A 94 1.99 -9.72 13.07
C LEU A 94 1.62 -8.45 13.83
N HIS A 95 2.15 -7.32 13.39
CA HIS A 95 1.97 -6.04 14.04
C HIS A 95 1.18 -5.10 13.13
N GLY A 96 0.02 -4.65 13.60
CA GLY A 96 -0.83 -3.73 12.86
C GLY A 96 -0.80 -2.32 13.48
N PHE A 97 -0.71 -1.32 12.62
CA PHE A 97 -0.67 0.10 12.97
C PHE A 97 -1.89 0.79 12.39
N ASP A 98 -2.67 1.44 13.22
CA ASP A 98 -3.85 2.21 12.80
C ASP A 98 -4.24 3.20 13.90
N SER A 99 -4.77 4.35 13.53
CA SER A 99 -5.38 5.26 14.48
C SER A 99 -6.72 4.74 14.99
N PHE A 100 -7.41 3.94 14.17
CA PHE A 100 -8.80 3.53 14.33
C PHE A 100 -9.79 4.71 14.36
N GLU A 101 -9.31 5.88 13.95
CA GLU A 101 -10.07 7.12 13.81
C GLU A 101 -10.32 7.49 12.34
N GLY A 102 -9.88 6.59 11.41
CA GLY A 102 -9.99 6.77 9.97
C GLY A 102 -8.88 7.64 9.38
N LEU A 103 -9.10 8.15 8.17
CA LEU A 103 -8.09 8.92 7.44
C LEU A 103 -7.75 10.24 8.13
N PRO A 104 -6.46 10.65 8.20
CA PRO A 104 -6.04 11.92 8.80
C PRO A 104 -6.44 13.15 7.97
N GLU A 105 -6.66 12.96 6.68
CA GLU A 105 -7.01 14.02 5.72
C GLU A 105 -7.97 13.51 4.63
N ASN A 106 -8.47 14.40 3.76
CA ASN A 106 -9.30 14.00 2.63
C ASN A 106 -8.46 13.27 1.57
N TRP A 107 -8.99 12.19 1.04
CA TRP A 107 -8.33 11.38 0.00
C TRP A 107 -8.94 11.62 -1.39
N LEU A 108 -10.21 11.30 -1.56
CA LEU A 108 -10.96 11.41 -2.81
C LEU A 108 -12.14 12.37 -2.62
N PRO A 109 -12.79 12.85 -3.70
CA PRO A 109 -13.91 13.78 -3.61
C PRO A 109 -15.03 13.35 -2.65
N ASN A 110 -15.23 12.04 -2.47
CA ASN A 110 -16.25 11.45 -1.59
C ASN A 110 -15.66 10.65 -0.43
N VAL A 111 -14.35 10.72 -0.19
CA VAL A 111 -13.66 10.03 0.89
C VAL A 111 -12.91 11.06 1.72
N HIS A 112 -13.55 11.48 2.79
CA HIS A 112 -13.09 12.57 3.63
C HIS A 112 -12.31 12.09 4.84
N LYS A 113 -11.65 13.02 5.51
CA LYS A 113 -11.04 12.80 6.83
C LYS A 113 -12.02 12.05 7.75
N GLY A 114 -11.53 11.05 8.48
CA GLY A 114 -12.33 10.18 9.35
C GLY A 114 -13.02 9.02 8.62
N HIS A 115 -12.94 8.93 7.29
CA HIS A 115 -13.40 7.74 6.58
C HIS A 115 -12.62 6.50 7.04
N PHE A 116 -13.25 5.34 7.09
CA PHE A 116 -12.72 4.10 7.67
C PHE A 116 -12.54 4.13 9.21
N ALA A 117 -13.08 5.12 9.93
CA ALA A 117 -13.09 5.08 11.38
C ALA A 117 -13.85 3.85 11.92
N THR A 118 -13.31 3.24 12.97
CA THR A 118 -13.97 2.16 13.72
C THR A 118 -14.36 2.63 15.13
N GLU A 119 -14.52 3.95 15.30
CA GLU A 119 -14.78 4.58 16.61
C GLU A 119 -13.73 4.22 17.67
N GLY A 120 -12.49 4.01 17.23
CA GLY A 120 -11.38 3.62 18.05
C GLY A 120 -11.36 2.14 18.47
N ALA A 121 -12.29 1.32 17.93
CA ALA A 121 -12.35 -0.11 18.22
C ALA A 121 -11.24 -0.89 17.50
N ILE A 122 -10.44 -1.62 18.28
CA ILE A 122 -9.37 -2.49 17.79
C ILE A 122 -9.96 -3.87 17.47
N PRO A 123 -9.69 -4.44 16.28
CA PRO A 123 -10.23 -5.75 15.91
C PRO A 123 -9.68 -6.86 16.82
N GLN A 124 -10.55 -7.78 17.20
CA GLN A 124 -10.16 -8.96 17.96
C GLN A 124 -9.72 -10.08 17.01
N ILE A 125 -8.50 -10.58 17.20
CA ILE A 125 -7.94 -11.71 16.45
C ILE A 125 -7.39 -12.72 17.44
N ASP A 126 -7.87 -13.96 17.35
CA ASP A 126 -7.47 -15.06 18.22
C ASP A 126 -6.15 -15.67 17.71
N ASP A 127 -5.06 -14.91 17.86
CA ASP A 127 -3.69 -15.33 17.54
C ASP A 127 -2.73 -14.52 18.41
N ASN A 128 -1.99 -15.18 19.28
CA ASN A 128 -1.08 -14.56 20.25
C ASN A 128 0.16 -13.91 19.61
N ARG A 129 0.35 -14.08 18.31
CA ARG A 129 1.41 -13.43 17.52
C ARG A 129 1.00 -12.04 17.03
N VAL A 130 -0.30 -11.70 17.13
CA VAL A 130 -0.87 -10.44 16.66
C VAL A 130 -0.83 -9.39 17.75
N GLU A 131 -0.33 -8.21 17.41
CA GLU A 131 -0.32 -7.02 18.27
C GLU A 131 -0.72 -5.79 17.47
N PHE A 132 -1.56 -4.91 18.05
CA PHE A 132 -1.99 -3.67 17.42
C PHE A 132 -1.44 -2.45 18.14
N PHE A 133 -0.89 -1.52 17.38
CA PHE A 133 -0.33 -0.24 17.81
C PHE A 133 -1.29 0.87 17.41
N LYS A 134 -2.16 1.28 18.36
CA LYS A 134 -3.12 2.35 18.14
C LYS A 134 -2.47 3.71 18.20
N GLY A 135 -2.66 4.51 17.16
CA GLY A 135 -2.20 5.89 17.03
C GLY A 135 -1.80 6.23 15.58
N TRP A 136 -1.45 7.48 15.35
CA TRP A 136 -0.95 7.93 14.06
C TRP A 136 0.46 7.38 13.80
N PHE A 137 0.83 7.17 12.53
CA PHE A 137 2.11 6.54 12.17
C PHE A 137 3.31 7.37 12.63
N ASP A 138 3.23 8.69 12.55
CA ASP A 138 4.27 9.62 13.01
C ASP A 138 4.45 9.66 14.54
N GLU A 139 3.46 9.20 15.30
CA GLU A 139 3.52 9.06 16.76
C GLU A 139 3.98 7.68 17.22
N THR A 140 3.58 6.64 16.49
CA THR A 140 3.81 5.23 16.87
C THR A 140 5.16 4.72 16.37
N LEU A 141 5.52 4.99 15.11
CA LEU A 141 6.74 4.48 14.49
C LEU A 141 8.05 4.95 15.15
N PRO A 142 8.20 6.18 15.65
CA PRO A 142 9.41 6.59 16.35
C PRO A 142 9.70 5.80 17.62
N LYS A 143 8.67 5.20 18.22
CA LYS A 143 8.75 4.40 19.46
C LYS A 143 8.85 2.90 19.18
N TYR A 144 8.56 2.50 17.96
CA TYR A 144 8.52 1.10 17.56
C TYR A 144 9.90 0.54 17.30
N LYS A 145 10.14 -0.68 17.80
CA LYS A 145 11.37 -1.44 17.54
C LYS A 145 10.99 -2.75 16.86
N CYS A 146 11.49 -2.94 15.65
CA CYS A 146 11.27 -4.21 14.92
C CYS A 146 11.85 -5.38 15.73
N PRO A 147 11.04 -6.39 16.09
CA PRO A 147 11.56 -7.60 16.70
C PRO A 147 12.42 -8.40 15.73
N LEU A 148 13.19 -9.38 16.25
CA LEU A 148 13.99 -10.27 15.41
C LEU A 148 13.10 -11.06 14.44
N HIS A 149 13.52 -11.14 13.20
CA HIS A 149 12.82 -11.82 12.12
C HIS A 149 13.81 -12.27 11.02
N GLU A 150 13.40 -13.23 10.21
CA GLU A 150 14.15 -13.67 9.03
C GLU A 150 13.65 -12.98 7.76
N VAL A 151 12.37 -12.60 7.74
CA VAL A 151 11.74 -11.91 6.59
C VAL A 151 10.85 -10.80 7.09
N LEU A 152 10.97 -9.63 6.49
CA LEU A 152 10.06 -8.50 6.71
C LEU A 152 9.04 -8.45 5.56
N VAL A 153 7.76 -8.37 5.94
CA VAL A 153 6.64 -8.09 5.01
C VAL A 153 5.95 -6.82 5.49
N ILE A 154 5.91 -5.81 4.64
CA ILE A 154 5.23 -4.53 4.90
C ILE A 154 3.97 -4.51 4.02
N ASN A 155 2.81 -4.40 4.65
CA ASN A 155 1.51 -4.20 4.00
C ASN A 155 1.10 -2.74 4.16
N LEU A 156 1.15 -1.98 3.07
CA LEU A 156 0.70 -0.60 3.00
C LEU A 156 -0.72 -0.57 2.43
N ASP A 157 -1.69 -0.30 3.28
CA ASP A 157 -3.12 -0.10 2.99
C ASP A 157 -3.52 1.23 3.66
N ALA A 158 -2.73 2.28 3.37
CA ALA A 158 -2.77 3.57 4.06
C ALA A 158 -3.30 4.70 3.17
N ASP A 159 -3.68 4.38 1.92
CA ASP A 159 -4.34 5.23 0.92
C ASP A 159 -3.57 6.49 0.53
N LEU A 160 -3.06 7.25 1.50
CA LEU A 160 -2.53 8.60 1.34
C LEU A 160 -1.02 8.63 1.09
N TYR A 161 -0.58 9.60 0.30
CA TYR A 161 0.84 9.88 0.10
C TYR A 161 1.55 10.17 1.44
N SER A 162 0.97 11.03 2.27
CA SER A 162 1.54 11.44 3.57
C SER A 162 1.76 10.25 4.49
N SER A 163 0.80 9.36 4.58
CA SER A 163 0.87 8.12 5.37
C SER A 163 1.91 7.16 4.80
N THR A 164 1.88 6.89 3.51
CA THR A 164 2.78 5.96 2.83
C THR A 164 4.24 6.40 2.92
N ILE A 165 4.54 7.66 2.64
CA ILE A 165 5.93 8.16 2.71
C ILE A 165 6.45 8.20 4.15
N CYS A 166 5.60 8.49 5.14
CA CYS A 166 5.94 8.42 6.56
C CYS A 166 6.41 7.01 6.93
N VAL A 167 5.66 5.98 6.57
CA VAL A 167 6.00 4.58 6.85
C VAL A 167 7.30 4.17 6.15
N LEU A 168 7.42 4.45 4.85
CA LEU A 168 8.60 4.08 4.07
C LEU A 168 9.88 4.72 4.65
N LYS A 169 9.84 6.00 5.02
CA LYS A 169 10.98 6.71 5.63
C LYS A 169 11.30 6.18 7.03
N ALA A 170 10.30 5.93 7.86
CA ALA A 170 10.50 5.39 9.20
C ALA A 170 11.12 3.97 9.19
N LEU A 171 10.76 3.15 8.22
CA LEU A 171 11.26 1.78 8.09
C LEU A 171 12.48 1.65 7.15
N GLN A 172 13.01 2.73 6.61
CA GLN A 172 14.06 2.71 5.60
C GLN A 172 15.24 1.80 5.96
N THR A 173 15.71 1.85 7.19
CA THR A 173 16.85 1.03 7.67
C THR A 173 16.50 -0.45 7.85
N ASN A 174 15.21 -0.77 7.98
CA ASN A 174 14.70 -2.14 8.10
C ASN A 174 14.40 -2.79 6.74
N ILE A 175 14.25 -1.97 5.69
CA ILE A 175 14.02 -2.45 4.32
C ILE A 175 15.34 -2.96 3.74
N VAL A 176 15.67 -4.21 4.02
CA VAL A 176 16.88 -4.90 3.55
C VAL A 176 16.58 -5.83 2.36
N PRO A 177 17.58 -6.32 1.61
CA PRO A 177 17.36 -7.32 0.56
C PRO A 177 16.53 -8.50 1.09
N GLY A 178 15.46 -8.86 0.36
CA GLY A 178 14.51 -9.89 0.77
C GLY A 178 13.22 -9.36 1.42
N THR A 179 13.14 -8.08 1.82
CA THR A 179 11.91 -7.45 2.31
C THR A 179 10.86 -7.38 1.21
N TYR A 180 9.61 -7.73 1.55
CA TYR A 180 8.45 -7.57 0.68
C TYR A 180 7.65 -6.32 1.11
N ILE A 181 7.20 -5.55 0.11
CA ILE A 181 6.31 -4.41 0.31
C ILE A 181 5.09 -4.60 -0.58
N TYR A 182 3.92 -4.70 0.03
CA TYR A 182 2.63 -4.72 -0.63
C TYR A 182 2.00 -3.33 -0.55
N PHE A 183 1.36 -2.90 -1.62
CA PHE A 183 0.56 -1.67 -1.72
C PHE A 183 -0.86 -2.02 -2.16
N ASP A 184 -1.88 -1.45 -1.51
CA ASP A 184 -3.28 -1.74 -1.82
C ASP A 184 -3.84 -0.81 -2.91
N GLU A 185 -3.45 0.48 -2.95
CA GLU A 185 -3.96 1.48 -3.89
C GLU A 185 -2.86 2.06 -4.81
N PHE A 186 -1.93 1.20 -5.27
CA PHE A 186 -0.74 1.61 -6.03
C PHE A 186 -1.04 2.32 -7.35
N HIS A 187 -2.23 2.14 -7.93
CA HIS A 187 -2.64 2.82 -9.16
C HIS A 187 -2.86 4.33 -8.97
N HIS A 188 -3.00 4.81 -7.73
CA HIS A 188 -3.15 6.23 -7.44
C HIS A 188 -1.81 6.97 -7.56
N ARG A 189 -1.62 7.64 -8.72
CA ARG A 189 -0.36 8.33 -9.08
C ARG A 189 0.08 9.42 -8.10
N GLU A 190 -0.85 10.05 -7.38
CA GLU A 190 -0.57 11.15 -6.45
C GLU A 190 -0.37 10.65 -5.00
N HIS A 191 -0.58 9.36 -4.75
CA HIS A 191 -0.53 8.76 -3.42
C HIS A 191 0.56 7.69 -3.32
N GLU A 192 0.22 6.41 -3.24
CA GLU A 192 1.19 5.32 -2.99
C GLU A 192 2.26 5.21 -4.09
N LEU A 193 1.87 5.33 -5.37
CA LEU A 193 2.83 5.32 -6.47
C LEU A 193 3.86 6.45 -6.35
N ARG A 194 3.39 7.67 -6.06
CA ARG A 194 4.27 8.82 -5.87
C ARG A 194 5.20 8.62 -4.69
N ALA A 195 4.67 8.19 -3.55
CA ALA A 195 5.45 7.95 -2.36
C ALA A 195 6.55 6.91 -2.60
N PHE A 196 6.23 5.83 -3.29
CA PHE A 196 7.21 4.79 -3.62
C PHE A 196 8.24 5.25 -4.65
N ASP A 197 7.82 5.98 -5.70
CA ASP A 197 8.75 6.52 -6.70
C ASP A 197 9.75 7.51 -6.08
N GLU A 198 9.29 8.42 -5.23
CA GLU A 198 10.15 9.33 -4.48
C GLU A 198 11.10 8.57 -3.57
N PHE A 199 10.60 7.60 -2.80
CA PHE A 199 11.40 6.79 -1.90
C PHE A 199 12.54 6.03 -2.60
N ILE A 200 12.25 5.35 -3.73
CA ILE A 200 13.29 4.62 -4.47
C ILE A 200 14.29 5.54 -5.15
N ASN A 201 13.86 6.73 -5.59
CA ASN A 201 14.76 7.72 -6.18
C ASN A 201 15.67 8.36 -5.12
N GLU A 202 15.15 8.68 -3.92
CA GLU A 202 15.93 9.23 -2.80
C GLU A 202 16.94 8.24 -2.23
N THR A 203 16.53 6.97 -2.09
CA THR A 203 17.36 5.95 -1.43
C THR A 203 18.28 5.16 -2.36
N GLY A 204 18.01 5.20 -3.67
CA GLY A 204 18.68 4.33 -4.64
C GLY A 204 18.37 2.84 -4.49
N MET A 205 17.44 2.47 -3.61
CA MET A 205 17.06 1.08 -3.39
C MET A 205 16.42 0.48 -4.65
N LYS A 206 16.76 -0.78 -4.91
CA LYS A 206 16.24 -1.51 -6.07
C LYS A 206 15.24 -2.57 -5.62
N PHE A 207 14.18 -2.71 -6.41
CA PHE A 207 13.11 -3.66 -6.16
C PHE A 207 12.78 -4.47 -7.41
N SER A 208 12.31 -5.69 -7.23
CA SER A 208 11.68 -6.50 -8.27
C SER A 208 10.18 -6.59 -8.01
N LEU A 209 9.36 -6.59 -9.06
CA LEU A 209 7.93 -6.83 -8.96
C LEU A 209 7.69 -8.33 -8.77
N VAL A 210 7.06 -8.72 -7.68
CA VAL A 210 6.69 -10.12 -7.37
C VAL A 210 5.41 -10.50 -8.09
N GLY A 211 4.43 -9.61 -8.13
CA GLY A 211 3.16 -9.77 -8.78
C GLY A 211 2.24 -8.58 -8.55
N ALA A 212 1.12 -8.55 -9.27
CA ALA A 212 0.14 -7.48 -9.18
C ALA A 212 -1.27 -8.00 -9.44
N THR A 213 -2.29 -7.26 -9.01
CA THR A 213 -3.65 -7.48 -9.49
C THR A 213 -3.82 -6.99 -10.94
N ARG A 214 -4.89 -7.43 -11.61
CA ARG A 214 -5.11 -7.17 -13.04
C ARG A 214 -4.96 -5.70 -13.44
N GLY A 215 -5.48 -4.78 -12.62
CA GLY A 215 -5.41 -3.33 -12.85
C GLY A 215 -4.15 -2.65 -12.30
N LEU A 216 -3.17 -3.39 -11.73
CA LEU A 216 -2.04 -2.79 -10.98
C LEU A 216 -2.48 -1.95 -9.77
N GLN A 217 -3.71 -2.12 -9.32
CA GLN A 217 -4.22 -1.48 -8.12
C GLN A 217 -3.42 -1.96 -6.92
N ARG A 218 -3.24 -3.29 -6.82
CA ARG A 218 -2.46 -3.95 -5.78
C ARG A 218 -1.20 -4.54 -6.37
N VAL A 219 -0.09 -4.30 -5.71
CA VAL A 219 1.22 -4.75 -6.17
C VAL A 219 2.08 -5.22 -5.01
N VAL A 220 2.98 -6.16 -5.27
CA VAL A 220 4.00 -6.57 -4.32
C VAL A 220 5.37 -6.39 -4.94
N PHE A 221 6.22 -5.66 -4.26
CA PHE A 221 7.63 -5.53 -4.58
C PHE A 221 8.49 -6.30 -3.58
N ARG A 222 9.65 -6.77 -4.02
CA ARG A 222 10.69 -7.35 -3.19
C ARG A 222 11.97 -6.57 -3.34
N ARG A 223 12.59 -6.18 -2.23
CA ARG A 223 13.90 -5.54 -2.21
C ARG A 223 14.98 -6.51 -2.71
N VAL A 224 15.75 -6.13 -3.72
CA VAL A 224 16.87 -6.88 -4.30
C VAL A 224 18.21 -6.34 -3.88
#